data_d309ebbbd2c11f5b4cb140df19f3b7e6
#
_entry.id   d309ebbbd2c11f5b4cb140df19f3b7e6
#
_cell.length_a   1.000
_cell.length_b   1.000
_cell.length_c   1.000
_cell.angle_alpha   90.00
_cell.angle_beta   90.00
_cell.angle_gamma   90.00
#
_symmetry.space_group_name_H-M   'P 1'
#
loop_
_entity.id
_entity.type
_entity.pdbx_description
1 polymer ?
#
loop_
_entity_poly.entity_id
_entity_poly.type
_entity_poly.pdbx_seq_one_letter_code
_entity_poly.pdbx_strand_id
1 'polypeptide(L)'
;MLNKHAVSTQPSKAEVLGEAVLNAGAKLGLSPAEVGRIVGRNRTTIVRNGIDPATPNGKLALLLVRVYRGLYALVGGQENEMKHWMHTKIKTLQSVPAEMIHDVSGLVRVVEYIDAMRGKA
;
A
#
# COMPACT_ATOMS: atom_id res chain seq x y z
N MET A 1 33.07 -23.93 -6.74
CA MET A 1 32.18 -23.00 -7.38
C MET A 1 31.43 -22.11 -6.38
N LEU A 2 31.44 -20.88 -6.61
CA LEU A 2 30.71 -20.01 -5.74
C LEU A 2 29.21 -20.17 -5.90
N ASN A 3 28.56 -20.36 -4.79
CA ASN A 3 27.15 -20.50 -4.77
C ASN A 3 26.50 -19.10 -4.73
N LYS A 4 25.84 -18.71 -5.80
CA LYS A 4 25.16 -17.43 -5.88
C LYS A 4 24.09 -17.28 -4.81
N HIS A 5 23.45 -18.38 -4.43
CA HIS A 5 22.41 -18.35 -3.41
C HIS A 5 22.96 -18.00 -2.05
N ALA A 6 24.20 -18.41 -1.77
CA ALA A 6 24.82 -18.06 -0.50
C ALA A 6 25.12 -16.57 -0.41
N VAL A 7 25.35 -15.91 -1.56
CA VAL A 7 25.64 -14.48 -1.61
C VAL A 7 24.35 -13.66 -1.53
N SER A 8 23.29 -14.18 -2.12
CA SER A 8 22.02 -13.46 -2.24
C SER A 8 21.11 -13.73 -1.04
N THR A 9 21.55 -13.31 0.14
CA THR A 9 20.77 -13.50 1.36
C THR A 9 19.79 -12.37 1.62
N GLN A 10 19.97 -11.23 0.97
CA GLN A 10 19.09 -10.10 1.17
C GLN A 10 17.98 -10.10 0.13
N PRO A 11 16.75 -9.76 0.54
CA PRO A 11 15.66 -9.68 -0.42
C PRO A 11 15.88 -8.54 -1.40
N SER A 12 15.41 -8.71 -2.62
CA SER A 12 15.45 -7.68 -3.63
C SER A 12 14.46 -6.55 -3.28
N LYS A 13 14.63 -5.40 -3.94
CA LYS A 13 13.68 -4.30 -3.78
C LYS A 13 12.26 -4.71 -4.18
N ALA A 14 12.14 -5.55 -5.21
CA ALA A 14 10.84 -6.06 -5.65
C ALA A 14 10.19 -6.94 -4.59
N GLU A 15 10.97 -7.82 -3.97
CA GLU A 15 10.46 -8.67 -2.89
C GLU A 15 10.01 -7.85 -1.69
N VAL A 16 10.81 -6.85 -1.31
CA VAL A 16 10.49 -5.98 -0.18
C VAL A 16 9.20 -5.22 -0.44
N LEU A 17 9.03 -4.63 -1.62
CA LEU A 17 7.83 -3.87 -1.92
C LEU A 17 6.59 -4.77 -2.02
N GLY A 18 6.73 -5.94 -2.62
CA GLY A 18 5.61 -6.89 -2.72
C GLY A 18 5.10 -7.29 -1.34
N GLU A 19 6.01 -7.63 -0.44
CA GLU A 19 5.65 -7.98 0.93
C GLU A 19 5.05 -6.78 1.67
N ALA A 20 5.66 -5.62 1.51
CA ALA A 20 5.20 -4.39 2.18
C ALA A 20 3.79 -4.00 1.75
N VAL A 21 3.47 -4.09 0.47
CA VAL A 21 2.14 -3.67 -0.01
C VAL A 21 1.05 -4.65 0.41
N LEU A 22 1.34 -5.95 0.41
CA LEU A 22 0.37 -6.94 0.90
C LEU A 22 0.11 -6.75 2.39
N ASN A 23 1.16 -6.50 3.14
CA ASN A 23 1.06 -6.27 4.57
C ASN A 23 0.30 -4.97 4.87
N ALA A 24 0.63 -3.90 4.17
CA ALA A 24 -0.07 -2.63 4.30
C ALA A 24 -1.56 -2.79 4.00
N GLY A 25 -1.90 -3.48 2.92
CA GLY A 25 -3.28 -3.74 2.56
C GLY A 25 -4.04 -4.47 3.65
N ALA A 26 -3.45 -5.52 4.22
CA ALA A 26 -4.07 -6.27 5.31
C ALA A 26 -4.35 -5.38 6.51
N LYS A 27 -3.41 -4.52 6.88
CA LYS A 27 -3.56 -3.59 8.01
C LYS A 27 -4.64 -2.53 7.75
N LEU A 28 -4.84 -2.18 6.49
CA LEU A 28 -5.89 -1.24 6.10
C LEU A 28 -7.26 -1.90 5.93
N GLY A 29 -7.33 -3.20 6.10
CA GLY A 29 -8.58 -3.94 5.94
C GLY A 29 -8.92 -4.28 4.49
N LEU A 30 -7.91 -4.36 3.63
CA LEU A 30 -8.07 -4.73 2.23
C LEU A 30 -7.71 -6.20 2.03
N SER A 31 -8.49 -6.91 1.23
CA SER A 31 -8.14 -8.28 0.87
C SER A 31 -6.95 -8.28 -0.10
N PRO A 32 -6.22 -9.41 -0.20
CA PRO A 32 -5.16 -9.53 -1.19
C PRO A 32 -5.65 -9.30 -2.62
N ALA A 33 -6.88 -9.72 -2.93
CA ALA A 33 -7.48 -9.49 -4.24
C ALA A 33 -7.68 -7.99 -4.50
N GLU A 34 -8.12 -7.24 -3.49
CA GLU A 34 -8.26 -5.79 -3.62
C GLU A 34 -6.92 -5.12 -3.84
N VAL A 35 -5.91 -5.51 -3.07
CA VAL A 35 -4.55 -4.98 -3.27
C VAL A 35 -4.09 -5.25 -4.71
N GLY A 36 -4.31 -6.47 -5.19
CA GLY A 36 -3.97 -6.83 -6.56
C GLY A 36 -4.63 -5.94 -7.61
N ARG A 37 -5.91 -5.65 -7.43
CA ARG A 37 -6.63 -4.76 -8.33
C ARG A 37 -6.08 -3.33 -8.28
N ILE A 38 -5.76 -2.85 -7.10
CA ILE A 38 -5.24 -1.49 -6.93
C ILE A 38 -3.89 -1.34 -7.63
N VAL A 39 -2.98 -2.30 -7.44
CA VAL A 39 -1.64 -2.21 -8.00
C VAL A 39 -1.51 -2.80 -9.41
N GLY A 40 -2.54 -3.49 -9.89
CA GLY A 40 -2.53 -4.06 -11.24
C GLY A 40 -1.75 -5.37 -11.35
N ARG A 41 -1.62 -6.12 -10.25
CA ARG A 41 -0.98 -7.43 -10.25
C ARG A 41 -1.70 -8.35 -9.28
N ASN A 42 -1.92 -9.61 -9.66
CA ASN A 42 -2.60 -10.53 -8.76
C ASN A 42 -1.68 -10.97 -7.62
N ARG A 43 -2.30 -11.46 -6.56
CA ARG A 43 -1.58 -11.86 -5.35
C ARG A 43 -0.49 -12.89 -5.62
N THR A 44 -0.78 -13.88 -6.44
CA THR A 44 0.19 -14.95 -6.74
C THR A 44 1.46 -14.38 -7.36
N THR A 45 1.31 -13.45 -8.30
CA THR A 45 2.45 -12.80 -8.94
C THR A 45 3.23 -11.95 -7.93
N ILE A 46 2.53 -11.21 -7.07
CA ILE A 46 3.17 -10.39 -6.04
C ILE A 46 4.00 -11.25 -5.09
N VAL A 47 3.43 -12.36 -4.62
CA VAL A 47 4.12 -13.26 -3.69
C VAL A 47 5.34 -13.90 -4.37
N ARG A 48 5.20 -14.30 -5.63
CA ARG A 48 6.27 -15.01 -6.33
C ARG A 48 7.39 -14.08 -6.79
N ASN A 49 7.05 -12.93 -7.36
CA ASN A 49 8.00 -12.07 -8.06
C ASN A 49 8.20 -10.71 -7.40
N GLY A 50 7.37 -10.36 -6.43
CA GLY A 50 7.37 -9.02 -5.88
C GLY A 50 6.82 -7.99 -6.87
N ILE A 51 7.16 -6.73 -6.63
CA ILE A 51 6.78 -5.62 -7.50
C ILE A 51 8.00 -4.70 -7.62
N ASP A 52 8.51 -4.53 -8.83
CA ASP A 52 9.64 -3.63 -9.06
C ASP A 52 9.19 -2.18 -8.81
N PRO A 53 9.83 -1.47 -7.87
CA PRO A 53 9.44 -0.08 -7.56
C PRO A 53 9.49 0.87 -8.74
N ALA A 54 10.31 0.59 -9.73
CA ALA A 54 10.49 1.46 -10.90
C ALA A 54 9.36 1.35 -11.92
N THR A 55 8.51 0.33 -11.80
CA THR A 55 7.40 0.12 -12.74
C THR A 55 6.18 0.96 -12.35
N PRO A 56 5.24 1.15 -13.28
CA PRO A 56 3.96 1.79 -12.93
C PRO A 56 3.21 1.06 -11.81
N ASN A 57 3.23 -0.28 -11.82
CA ASN A 57 2.64 -1.06 -10.73
C ASN A 57 3.34 -0.79 -9.41
N GLY A 58 4.67 -0.67 -9.45
CA GLY A 58 5.47 -0.35 -8.26
C GLY A 58 5.14 1.02 -7.70
N LYS A 59 4.90 1.99 -8.56
CA LYS A 59 4.52 3.34 -8.11
C LYS A 59 3.17 3.33 -7.40
N LEU A 60 2.21 2.55 -7.91
CA LEU A 60 0.92 2.39 -7.23
C LEU A 60 1.08 1.69 -5.88
N ALA A 61 1.94 0.66 -5.84
CA ALA A 61 2.22 -0.04 -4.58
C ALA A 61 2.85 0.89 -3.55
N LEU A 62 3.79 1.74 -3.97
CA LEU A 62 4.41 2.72 -3.08
C LEU A 62 3.40 3.71 -2.53
N LEU A 63 2.45 4.15 -3.36
CA LEU A 63 1.38 5.03 -2.88
C LEU A 63 0.49 4.35 -1.84
N LEU A 64 0.16 3.09 -2.04
CA LEU A 64 -0.65 2.36 -1.07
C LEU A 64 0.10 2.15 0.25
N VAL A 65 1.38 1.84 0.19
CA VAL A 65 2.23 1.75 1.39
C VAL A 65 2.28 3.11 2.09
N ARG A 66 2.32 4.21 1.34
CA ARG A 66 2.31 5.55 1.91
C ARG A 66 1.00 5.86 2.62
N VAL A 67 -0.13 5.43 2.08
CA VAL A 67 -1.43 5.53 2.77
C VAL A 67 -1.34 4.86 4.14
N TYR A 68 -0.85 3.62 4.16
CA TYR A 68 -0.72 2.86 5.40
C TYR A 68 0.18 3.58 6.41
N ARG A 69 1.38 3.97 5.99
CA ARG A 69 2.35 4.61 6.89
C ARG A 69 1.83 5.93 7.45
N GLY A 70 1.19 6.72 6.60
CA GLY A 70 0.64 8.00 7.03
C GLY A 70 -0.50 7.82 8.01
N LEU A 71 -1.39 6.89 7.72
CA LEU A 71 -2.53 6.62 8.59
C LEU A 71 -2.07 6.00 9.91
N TYR A 72 -1.09 5.10 9.85
CA TYR A 72 -0.46 4.52 11.04
C TYR A 72 0.02 5.63 11.98
N ALA A 73 0.72 6.63 11.45
CA ALA A 73 1.22 7.74 12.26
C ALA A 73 0.08 8.56 12.87
N LEU A 74 -1.00 8.75 12.12
CA LEU A 74 -2.14 9.56 12.60
C LEU A 74 -2.91 8.89 13.73
N VAL A 75 -3.02 7.56 13.71
CA VAL A 75 -3.83 6.83 14.69
C VAL A 75 -2.97 6.09 15.73
N GLY A 76 -1.66 6.36 15.76
CA GLY A 76 -0.76 5.74 16.74
C GLY A 76 -0.66 4.23 16.58
N GLY A 77 -0.73 3.73 15.35
CA GLY A 77 -0.56 2.31 15.05
C GLY A 77 -1.77 1.42 15.33
N GLN A 78 -2.90 2.01 15.71
CA GLN A 78 -4.06 1.20 16.05
C GLN A 78 -4.78 0.67 14.80
N GLU A 79 -4.68 -0.63 14.58
CA GLU A 79 -5.15 -1.27 13.37
C GLU A 79 -6.66 -1.13 13.14
N ASN A 80 -7.46 -1.31 14.19
CA ASN A 80 -8.91 -1.18 14.05
C ASN A 80 -9.31 0.27 13.72
N GLU A 81 -8.57 1.25 14.16
CA GLU A 81 -8.81 2.65 13.79
C GLU A 81 -8.46 2.91 12.33
N MET A 82 -7.39 2.31 11.84
CA MET A 82 -7.04 2.42 10.41
C MET A 82 -8.14 1.80 9.54
N LYS A 83 -8.60 0.61 9.91
CA LYS A 83 -9.67 -0.07 9.18
C LYS A 83 -10.96 0.73 9.20
N HIS A 84 -11.29 1.30 10.35
CA HIS A 84 -12.49 2.11 10.49
C HIS A 84 -12.41 3.33 9.56
N TRP A 85 -11.29 4.05 9.60
CA TRP A 85 -11.12 5.24 8.76
C TRP A 85 -11.23 4.90 7.27
N MET A 86 -10.58 3.82 6.85
CA MET A 86 -10.58 3.41 5.45
C MET A 86 -11.97 3.06 4.94
N HIS A 87 -12.84 2.57 5.81
CA HIS A 87 -14.16 2.06 5.42
C HIS A 87 -15.32 2.96 5.84
N THR A 88 -15.02 4.19 6.26
CA THR A 88 -16.01 5.18 6.64
C THR A 88 -15.97 6.35 5.66
N LYS A 89 -17.13 6.93 5.38
CA LYS A 89 -17.18 8.12 4.54
C LYS A 89 -16.48 9.27 5.25
N ILE A 90 -15.47 9.82 4.61
CA ILE A 90 -14.74 10.98 5.14
C ILE A 90 -15.33 12.22 4.52
N LYS A 91 -15.84 13.11 5.38
CA LYS A 91 -16.59 14.26 4.93
C LYS A 91 -15.82 15.15 3.96
N THR A 92 -14.57 15.45 4.27
CA THR A 92 -13.73 16.28 3.40
C THR A 92 -13.49 15.65 2.05
N LEU A 93 -13.34 14.32 2.01
CA LEU A 93 -13.13 13.58 0.76
C LEU A 93 -14.46 13.29 0.03
N GLN A 94 -15.57 13.42 0.73
CA GLN A 94 -16.92 13.13 0.23
C GLN A 94 -17.05 11.68 -0.30
N SER A 95 -16.24 10.78 0.24
CA SER A 95 -16.23 9.39 -0.20
C SER A 95 -15.55 8.50 0.85
N VAL A 96 -15.66 7.20 0.62
CA VAL A 96 -15.01 6.17 1.46
C VAL A 96 -13.62 5.92 0.90
N PRO A 97 -12.56 6.13 1.68
CA PRO A 97 -11.18 5.95 1.18
C PRO A 97 -10.93 4.59 0.53
N ALA A 98 -11.44 3.51 1.13
CA ALA A 98 -11.25 2.16 0.57
C ALA A 98 -11.85 2.00 -0.82
N GLU A 99 -12.85 2.80 -1.17
CA GLU A 99 -13.43 2.81 -2.52
C GLU A 99 -12.61 3.71 -3.45
N MET A 100 -12.18 4.87 -2.95
CA MET A 100 -11.41 5.82 -3.73
C MET A 100 -10.11 5.26 -4.29
N ILE A 101 -9.43 4.43 -3.50
CA ILE A 101 -8.10 3.93 -3.84
C ILE A 101 -8.08 2.92 -4.98
N HIS A 102 -9.23 2.47 -5.46
CA HIS A 102 -9.31 1.61 -6.64
C HIS A 102 -9.15 2.40 -7.93
N ASP A 103 -9.16 3.70 -7.88
CA ASP A 103 -8.90 4.60 -8.99
C ASP A 103 -7.62 5.38 -8.70
N VAL A 104 -6.78 5.58 -9.73
CA VAL A 104 -5.46 6.21 -9.53
C VAL A 104 -5.60 7.62 -8.95
N SER A 105 -6.52 8.42 -9.49
CA SER A 105 -6.72 9.77 -8.99
C SER A 105 -7.26 9.76 -7.57
N GLY A 106 -8.10 8.81 -7.22
CA GLY A 106 -8.61 8.64 -5.87
C GLY A 106 -7.51 8.23 -4.89
N LEU A 107 -6.63 7.34 -5.31
CA LEU A 107 -5.48 6.94 -4.49
C LEU A 107 -4.57 8.15 -4.20
N VAL A 108 -4.27 8.94 -5.21
CA VAL A 108 -3.46 10.15 -5.04
C VAL A 108 -4.14 11.12 -4.08
N ARG A 109 -5.46 11.32 -4.22
CA ARG A 109 -6.21 12.21 -3.33
C ARG A 109 -6.16 11.76 -1.87
N VAL A 110 -6.27 10.45 -1.63
CA VAL A 110 -6.18 9.91 -0.27
C VAL A 110 -4.78 10.15 0.30
N VAL A 111 -3.74 9.90 -0.49
CA VAL A 111 -2.35 10.18 -0.07
C VAL A 111 -2.18 11.64 0.29
N GLU A 112 -2.63 12.54 -0.58
CA GLU A 112 -2.49 13.99 -0.35
C GLU A 112 -3.23 14.44 0.89
N TYR A 113 -4.43 13.90 1.12
CA TYR A 113 -5.22 14.22 2.28
C TYR A 113 -4.50 13.81 3.58
N ILE A 114 -3.98 12.58 3.61
CA ILE A 114 -3.25 12.07 4.78
C ILE A 114 -1.97 12.86 4.98
N ASP A 115 -1.24 13.17 3.91
CA ASP A 115 -0.03 14.00 4.01
C ASP A 115 -0.34 15.37 4.59
N ALA A 116 -1.43 16.00 4.15
CA ALA A 116 -1.85 17.30 4.66
C ALA A 116 -2.18 17.21 6.16
N MET A 117 -2.89 16.17 6.57
CA MET A 117 -3.23 15.98 7.98
C MET A 117 -1.99 15.78 8.85
N ARG A 118 -0.92 15.24 8.28
CA ARG A 118 0.35 15.07 8.98
C ARG A 118 1.25 16.30 8.89
N GLY A 119 0.79 17.36 8.23
CA GLY A 119 1.59 18.56 8.04
C GLY A 119 2.68 18.42 7.00
N LYS A 120 2.51 17.52 6.03
CA LYS A 120 3.51 17.24 4.99
C LYS A 120 3.15 17.83 3.63
N ALA A 121 2.05 18.51 3.57
CA ALA A 121 1.57 19.09 2.32
C ALA A 121 2.53 20.17 1.78
#